data_a61676dd8e62b8b8e380f6be0530b267
#
_entry.id   a61676dd8e62b8b8e380f6be0530b267
#
_cell.length_a   1.000
_cell.length_b   1.000
_cell.length_c   1.000
_cell.angle_alpha   90.00
_cell.angle_beta   90.00
_cell.angle_gamma   90.00
#
_symmetry.space_group_name_H-M   'P 1'
#
loop_
_entity.id
_entity.type
_entity.pdbx_description
1 polymer ?
#
loop_
_entity_poly.entity_id
_entity_poly.type
_entity_poly.pdbx_seq_one_letter_code
_entity_poly.pdbx_strand_id
1 'polypeptide(L)'
;MSPVEWDETPIAEAARRASIIRNPSKLSLPRPERTRLITVSNQKGGVGKTTSTVNFAWTLALHGMKVLVVDLDPQGNASTACSAEHRMGTPSSYELLIGQNKAEETIQQSEANPNLYCIPATIDLAGAEIELVSMVRREYRLHDALNEDFLEEHGFDYVFIDCPPSLGLLTINAMNTATEVLIPIQCEYYALEGVGQLLSNINMIRMHLNPQIHVSAVLLTMYDARTKLAEQVADEVRTHFGSVVLDNLIPRSVKVSEAPGYGQTVLQYDPGSRGAMAYFDAAVEFAARGDYLPTESTAPIGVAPELRLEAERS
;
A
#
# COMPACT_ATOMS: atom_id res chain seq x y z
N MET A 1 22.28 -16.17 -43.18
CA MET A 1 22.01 -16.53 -41.76
C MET A 1 21.54 -15.27 -41.10
N SER A 2 20.22 -15.16 -40.79
CA SER A 2 19.68 -14.06 -40.02
C SER A 2 20.28 -14.07 -38.62
N PRO A 3 20.61 -12.92 -38.02
CA PRO A 3 21.04 -12.88 -36.64
C PRO A 3 19.89 -13.44 -35.76
N VAL A 4 20.19 -14.47 -34.98
CA VAL A 4 19.27 -14.99 -33.99
C VAL A 4 18.99 -13.85 -33.02
N GLU A 5 17.76 -13.38 -32.97
CA GLU A 5 17.31 -12.40 -31.99
C GLU A 5 17.39 -13.04 -30.61
N TRP A 6 18.53 -12.87 -29.94
CA TRP A 6 18.77 -13.33 -28.57
C TRP A 6 17.92 -12.58 -27.54
N ASP A 7 17.21 -11.53 -27.98
CA ASP A 7 16.43 -10.63 -27.11
C ASP A 7 15.07 -11.21 -26.64
N GLU A 8 14.64 -12.36 -27.17
CA GLU A 8 13.33 -12.95 -26.85
C GLU A 8 13.38 -14.15 -25.88
N THR A 9 14.52 -14.46 -25.28
CA THR A 9 14.56 -15.56 -24.33
C THR A 9 14.02 -15.15 -22.95
N PRO A 10 13.31 -16.03 -22.22
CA PRO A 10 12.85 -15.72 -20.85
C PRO A 10 13.95 -15.26 -19.91
N ILE A 11 15.19 -15.74 -20.11
CA ILE A 11 16.37 -15.35 -19.31
C ILE A 11 16.81 -13.92 -19.65
N ALA A 12 16.86 -13.58 -20.95
CA ALA A 12 17.21 -12.22 -21.38
C ALA A 12 16.18 -11.19 -20.90
N GLU A 13 14.89 -11.55 -20.97
CA GLU A 13 13.81 -10.72 -20.44
C GLU A 13 13.91 -10.52 -18.93
N ALA A 14 14.16 -11.57 -18.16
CA ALA A 14 14.34 -11.47 -16.70
C ALA A 14 15.59 -10.62 -16.36
N ALA A 15 16.69 -10.78 -17.08
CA ALA A 15 17.90 -9.97 -16.90
C ALA A 15 17.65 -8.49 -17.22
N ARG A 16 16.88 -8.19 -18.25
CA ARG A 16 16.47 -6.82 -18.62
C ARG A 16 15.63 -6.19 -17.52
N ARG A 17 14.60 -6.90 -16.99
CA ARG A 17 13.77 -6.45 -15.87
C ARG A 17 14.61 -6.16 -14.64
N ALA A 18 15.48 -7.10 -14.27
CA ALA A 18 16.38 -6.91 -13.13
C ALA A 18 17.29 -5.69 -13.32
N SER A 19 17.76 -5.43 -14.55
CA SER A 19 18.56 -4.25 -14.87
C SER A 19 17.78 -2.94 -14.72
N ILE A 20 16.50 -2.90 -15.12
CA ILE A 20 15.62 -1.74 -14.95
C ILE A 20 15.41 -1.45 -13.47
N ILE A 21 15.05 -2.46 -12.68
CA ILE A 21 14.81 -2.31 -11.24
C ILE A 21 16.07 -1.89 -10.50
N ARG A 22 17.24 -2.43 -10.86
CA ARG A 22 18.52 -2.07 -10.21
C ARG A 22 19.06 -0.70 -10.61
N ASN A 23 18.67 -0.20 -11.78
CA ASN A 23 19.14 1.09 -12.31
C ASN A 23 17.97 1.93 -12.84
N PRO A 24 17.06 2.38 -11.98
CA PRO A 24 15.85 3.11 -12.38
C PRO A 24 16.14 4.53 -12.91
N SER A 25 17.40 4.99 -12.85
CA SER A 25 17.83 6.35 -13.21
C SER A 25 17.44 6.85 -14.60
N LYS A 26 16.94 5.95 -15.47
CA LYS A 26 16.44 6.30 -16.82
C LYS A 26 14.98 6.75 -16.81
N LEU A 27 14.25 6.54 -15.74
CA LEU A 27 12.86 6.92 -15.59
C LEU A 27 12.76 7.98 -14.50
N SER A 28 12.60 9.23 -14.90
CA SER A 28 12.34 10.32 -13.95
C SER A 28 10.86 10.32 -13.60
N LEU A 29 10.55 10.06 -12.33
CA LEU A 29 9.21 10.22 -11.79
C LEU A 29 8.98 11.68 -11.36
N PRO A 30 7.77 12.23 -11.56
CA PRO A 30 7.44 13.54 -11.00
C PRO A 30 7.46 13.47 -9.48
N ARG A 31 8.08 14.45 -8.83
CA ARG A 31 7.94 14.63 -7.39
C ARG A 31 6.59 15.26 -7.11
N PRO A 32 5.87 14.80 -6.09
CA PRO A 32 4.64 15.45 -5.66
C PRO A 32 4.96 16.86 -5.13
N GLU A 33 4.06 17.80 -5.35
CA GLU A 33 4.20 19.19 -4.82
C GLU A 33 4.07 19.25 -3.30
N ARG A 34 3.37 18.27 -2.71
CA ARG A 34 3.18 18.11 -1.26
C ARG A 34 3.37 16.64 -0.91
N THR A 35 3.71 16.38 0.35
CA THR A 35 3.76 15.00 0.86
C THR A 35 2.43 14.30 0.61
N ARG A 36 2.47 13.18 -0.10
CA ARG A 36 1.30 12.31 -0.28
C ARG A 36 1.21 11.37 0.91
N LEU A 37 0.08 11.40 1.62
CA LEU A 37 -0.21 10.54 2.76
C LEU A 37 -1.22 9.47 2.34
N ILE A 38 -0.76 8.24 2.20
CA ILE A 38 -1.52 7.13 1.64
C ILE A 38 -1.72 6.06 2.70
N THR A 39 -2.98 5.71 3.01
CA THR A 39 -3.26 4.49 3.77
C THR A 39 -3.53 3.32 2.83
N VAL A 40 -2.90 2.17 3.10
CA VAL A 40 -3.13 0.93 2.34
C VAL A 40 -4.07 0.05 3.14
N SER A 41 -5.31 -0.03 2.72
CA SER A 41 -6.37 -0.63 3.54
C SER A 41 -7.28 -1.57 2.76
N ASN A 42 -7.60 -2.69 3.40
CA ASN A 42 -8.68 -3.62 3.04
C ASN A 42 -8.96 -4.51 4.25
N GLN A 43 -10.23 -4.78 4.55
CA GLN A 43 -10.65 -5.62 5.68
C GLN A 43 -10.29 -7.10 5.50
N LYS A 44 -10.18 -7.56 4.25
CA LYS A 44 -9.81 -8.95 3.95
C LYS A 44 -8.32 -9.16 4.24
N GLY A 45 -8.03 -10.19 5.03
CA GLY A 45 -6.66 -10.64 5.26
C GLY A 45 -6.05 -11.23 3.99
N GLY A 46 -4.73 -11.10 3.82
CA GLY A 46 -4.00 -11.76 2.74
C GLY A 46 -4.18 -11.18 1.34
N VAL A 47 -4.83 -10.02 1.17
CA VAL A 47 -5.03 -9.36 -0.15
C VAL A 47 -3.79 -8.65 -0.67
N GLY A 48 -2.70 -8.61 0.09
CA GLY A 48 -1.44 -7.99 -0.30
C GLY A 48 -1.29 -6.54 0.17
N LYS A 49 -1.93 -6.11 1.27
CA LYS A 49 -1.75 -4.75 1.84
C LYS A 49 -0.28 -4.45 2.10
N THR A 50 0.31 -5.13 3.05
CA THR A 50 1.72 -4.97 3.43
C THR A 50 2.67 -5.15 2.24
N THR A 51 2.42 -6.18 1.43
CA THR A 51 3.22 -6.43 0.23
C THR A 51 3.18 -5.25 -0.73
N SER A 52 2.00 -4.67 -0.97
CA SER A 52 1.85 -3.50 -1.84
C SER A 52 2.51 -2.27 -1.23
N THR A 53 2.28 -2.02 0.08
CA THR A 53 2.91 -0.92 0.82
C THR A 53 4.43 -0.91 0.63
N VAL A 54 5.09 -2.01 0.99
CA VAL A 54 6.56 -2.04 1.00
C VAL A 54 7.18 -2.06 -0.40
N ASN A 55 6.51 -2.69 -1.40
CA ASN A 55 7.01 -2.69 -2.77
C ASN A 55 6.80 -1.34 -3.47
N PHE A 56 5.71 -0.62 -3.20
CA PHE A 56 5.51 0.74 -3.68
C PHE A 56 6.54 1.69 -3.04
N ALA A 57 6.67 1.65 -1.72
CA ALA A 57 7.64 2.46 -0.98
C ALA A 57 9.07 2.21 -1.48
N TRP A 58 9.45 0.95 -1.67
CA TRP A 58 10.77 0.58 -2.20
C TRP A 58 10.99 1.11 -3.61
N THR A 59 10.02 0.96 -4.52
CA THR A 59 10.13 1.44 -5.90
C THR A 59 10.33 2.95 -5.93
N LEU A 60 9.53 3.71 -5.18
CA LEU A 60 9.65 5.17 -5.13
C LEU A 60 10.98 5.62 -4.52
N ALA A 61 11.44 4.93 -3.47
CA ALA A 61 12.75 5.20 -2.85
C ALA A 61 13.92 4.91 -3.82
N LEU A 62 13.82 3.89 -4.68
CA LEU A 62 14.79 3.62 -5.76
C LEU A 62 14.86 4.78 -6.77
N HIS A 63 13.77 5.51 -6.99
CA HIS A 63 13.71 6.70 -7.85
C HIS A 63 14.12 7.99 -7.13
N GLY A 64 14.68 7.88 -5.92
CA GLY A 64 15.18 9.03 -5.14
C GLY A 64 14.09 9.83 -4.43
N MET A 65 12.86 9.32 -4.33
CA MET A 65 11.83 9.88 -3.47
C MET A 65 12.11 9.56 -2.02
N LYS A 66 11.90 10.50 -1.12
CA LYS A 66 12.01 10.27 0.31
C LYS A 66 10.70 9.69 0.83
N VAL A 67 10.72 8.44 1.27
CA VAL A 67 9.52 7.67 1.59
C VAL A 67 9.54 7.21 3.03
N LEU A 68 8.43 7.45 3.75
CA LEU A 68 8.17 6.91 5.08
C LEU A 68 7.13 5.79 4.99
N VAL A 69 7.40 4.66 5.63
CA VAL A 69 6.40 3.62 5.91
C VAL A 69 6.07 3.66 7.39
N VAL A 70 4.79 3.76 7.71
CA VAL A 70 4.26 3.65 9.09
C VAL A 70 3.57 2.30 9.19
N ASP A 71 4.13 1.41 9.98
CA ASP A 71 3.56 0.07 10.21
C ASP A 71 2.57 0.14 11.38
N LEU A 72 1.30 -0.14 11.09
CA LEU A 72 0.22 -0.23 12.09
C LEU A 72 -0.31 -1.66 12.27
N ASP A 73 0.38 -2.66 11.70
CA ASP A 73 0.04 -4.06 11.96
C ASP A 73 0.97 -4.62 13.05
N PRO A 74 0.44 -5.11 14.20
CA PRO A 74 1.23 -5.70 15.27
C PRO A 74 2.14 -6.86 14.84
N GLN A 75 1.89 -7.42 13.65
CA GLN A 75 2.75 -8.46 13.09
C GLN A 75 4.11 -7.95 12.61
N GLY A 76 4.30 -6.63 12.40
CA GLY A 76 5.57 -6.03 12.04
C GLY A 76 6.12 -6.42 10.67
N ASN A 77 5.25 -6.87 9.75
CA ASN A 77 5.70 -7.36 8.45
C ASN A 77 6.25 -6.24 7.55
N ALA A 78 5.68 -5.04 7.61
CA ALA A 78 6.21 -3.89 6.89
C ALA A 78 7.54 -3.43 7.51
N SER A 79 7.65 -3.44 8.83
CA SER A 79 8.88 -3.13 9.58
C SER A 79 10.03 -4.05 9.15
N THR A 80 9.78 -5.37 9.11
CA THR A 80 10.74 -6.37 8.63
C THR A 80 11.22 -6.07 7.20
N ALA A 81 10.28 -5.81 6.28
CA ALA A 81 10.61 -5.54 4.88
C ALA A 81 11.35 -4.22 4.68
N CYS A 82 11.18 -3.25 5.57
CA CYS A 82 11.93 -1.99 5.60
C CYS A 82 13.29 -2.10 6.30
N SER A 83 13.67 -3.28 6.82
CA SER A 83 14.88 -3.51 7.62
C SER A 83 14.92 -2.64 8.89
N ALA A 84 13.76 -2.36 9.48
CA ALA A 84 13.65 -1.61 10.72
C ALA A 84 13.75 -2.54 11.94
N GLU A 85 14.44 -2.08 12.99
CA GLU A 85 14.46 -2.78 14.29
C GLU A 85 13.07 -2.66 14.93
N HIS A 86 12.47 -3.80 15.32
CA HIS A 86 11.11 -3.83 15.86
C HIS A 86 10.92 -4.90 16.95
N ARG A 87 11.98 -5.12 17.75
CA ARG A 87 11.89 -5.98 18.92
C ARG A 87 11.13 -5.27 20.03
N MET A 88 10.64 -6.05 20.98
CA MET A 88 10.01 -5.51 22.19
C MET A 88 10.91 -4.47 22.87
N GLY A 89 10.34 -3.30 23.19
CA GLY A 89 11.05 -2.17 23.79
C GLY A 89 11.75 -1.23 22.79
N THR A 90 11.65 -1.50 21.49
CA THR A 90 12.06 -0.54 20.46
C THR A 90 10.98 0.54 20.33
N PRO A 91 11.31 1.84 20.31
CA PRO A 91 10.35 2.89 20.01
C PRO A 91 9.61 2.62 18.70
N SER A 92 8.28 2.63 18.73
CA SER A 92 7.45 2.10 17.65
C SER A 92 6.16 2.91 17.48
N SER A 93 5.34 2.52 16.53
CA SER A 93 4.00 3.07 16.34
C SER A 93 3.09 2.91 17.58
N TYR A 94 3.40 1.95 18.46
CA TYR A 94 2.69 1.83 19.73
C TYR A 94 2.95 3.04 20.63
N GLU A 95 4.21 3.32 21.00
CA GLU A 95 4.58 4.44 21.85
C GLU A 95 4.18 5.79 21.22
N LEU A 96 4.24 5.89 19.89
CA LEU A 96 3.78 7.05 19.14
C LEU A 96 2.28 7.30 19.38
N LEU A 97 1.44 6.28 19.21
CA LEU A 97 -0.02 6.38 19.34
C LEU A 97 -0.46 6.69 20.76
N ILE A 98 0.18 6.08 21.76
CA ILE A 98 -0.14 6.36 23.17
C ILE A 98 0.51 7.65 23.68
N GLY A 99 1.41 8.29 22.88
CA GLY A 99 2.05 9.56 23.18
C GLY A 99 3.20 9.49 24.18
N GLN A 100 3.85 8.34 24.26
CA GLN A 100 5.07 8.15 25.04
C GLN A 100 6.31 8.63 24.28
N ASN A 101 6.33 8.47 22.96
CA ASN A 101 7.40 8.96 22.09
C ASN A 101 6.84 9.87 21.01
N LYS A 102 7.68 10.76 20.50
CA LYS A 102 7.43 11.56 19.31
C LYS A 102 7.83 10.80 18.04
N ALA A 103 7.38 11.27 16.88
CA ALA A 103 7.70 10.66 15.61
C ALA A 103 9.22 10.64 15.31
N GLU A 104 9.94 11.70 15.71
CA GLU A 104 11.40 11.83 15.58
C GLU A 104 12.17 10.77 16.39
N GLU A 105 11.58 10.26 17.46
CA GLU A 105 12.17 9.26 18.33
C GLU A 105 11.87 7.83 17.87
N THR A 106 10.86 7.66 17.01
CA THR A 106 10.40 6.35 16.53
C THR A 106 10.85 6.04 15.09
N ILE A 107 11.15 7.08 14.31
CA ILE A 107 11.53 6.92 12.91
C ILE A 107 12.91 6.29 12.77
N GLN A 108 13.05 5.34 11.85
CA GLN A 108 14.30 4.68 11.52
C GLN A 108 14.56 4.78 10.01
N GLN A 109 15.79 5.08 9.62
CA GLN A 109 16.21 5.00 8.22
C GLN A 109 16.56 3.54 7.88
N SER A 110 16.07 3.06 6.74
CA SER A 110 16.38 1.71 6.28
C SER A 110 17.87 1.55 5.94
N GLU A 111 18.50 0.50 6.44
CA GLU A 111 19.88 0.17 6.07
C GLU A 111 20.00 -0.22 4.59
N ALA A 112 18.91 -0.70 4.00
CA ALA A 112 18.91 -1.20 2.63
C ALA A 112 18.70 -0.10 1.56
N ASN A 113 18.09 1.05 1.94
CA ASN A 113 17.88 2.19 1.04
C ASN A 113 17.83 3.51 1.82
N PRO A 114 18.75 4.47 1.56
CA PRO A 114 18.83 5.71 2.32
C PRO A 114 17.64 6.66 2.12
N ASN A 115 16.79 6.42 1.15
CA ASN A 115 15.58 7.21 0.91
C ASN A 115 14.33 6.58 1.55
N LEU A 116 14.45 5.39 2.14
CA LEU A 116 13.35 4.68 2.80
C LEU A 116 13.48 4.82 4.31
N TYR A 117 12.38 5.19 4.95
CA TYR A 117 12.26 5.34 6.40
C TYR A 117 11.09 4.50 6.89
N CYS A 118 11.12 4.08 8.15
CA CYS A 118 10.05 3.31 8.78
C CYS A 118 9.79 3.80 10.21
N ILE A 119 8.54 3.94 10.58
CA ILE A 119 8.08 3.90 11.96
C ILE A 119 7.59 2.47 12.19
N PRO A 120 8.34 1.65 12.93
CA PRO A 120 8.06 0.22 13.02
C PRO A 120 6.88 -0.08 13.94
N ALA A 121 6.29 -1.27 13.77
CA ALA A 121 5.35 -1.86 14.71
C ALA A 121 6.04 -2.93 15.54
N THR A 122 5.75 -2.96 16.84
CA THR A 122 6.10 -4.08 17.73
C THR A 122 4.84 -4.85 18.12
N ILE A 123 5.02 -5.99 18.75
CA ILE A 123 3.88 -6.79 19.28
C ILE A 123 3.04 -6.00 20.30
N ASP A 124 3.64 -5.01 20.97
CA ASP A 124 2.96 -4.17 21.95
C ASP A 124 1.82 -3.36 21.35
N LEU A 125 1.89 -3.09 20.02
CA LEU A 125 0.83 -2.41 19.28
C LEU A 125 -0.54 -3.14 19.36
N ALA A 126 -0.55 -4.45 19.61
CA ALA A 126 -1.79 -5.20 19.86
C ALA A 126 -2.54 -4.68 21.11
N GLY A 127 -1.85 -4.10 22.07
CA GLY A 127 -2.44 -3.48 23.24
C GLY A 127 -2.98 -2.07 22.99
N ALA A 128 -2.49 -1.38 21.98
CA ALA A 128 -2.82 0.02 21.72
C ALA A 128 -4.32 0.25 21.51
N GLU A 129 -5.04 -0.66 20.83
CA GLU A 129 -6.49 -0.51 20.60
C GLU A 129 -7.27 -0.44 21.94
N ILE A 130 -6.83 -1.16 22.97
CA ILE A 130 -7.48 -1.15 24.29
C ILE A 130 -7.19 0.18 25.00
N GLU A 131 -5.94 0.63 24.97
CA GLU A 131 -5.52 1.86 25.63
C GLU A 131 -6.11 3.11 24.98
N LEU A 132 -6.13 3.14 23.66
CA LEU A 132 -6.71 4.24 22.89
C LEU A 132 -8.19 4.48 23.21
N VAL A 133 -8.97 3.45 23.60
CA VAL A 133 -10.40 3.60 23.91
C VAL A 133 -10.64 4.68 24.96
N SER A 134 -9.77 4.79 25.96
CA SER A 134 -9.89 5.74 27.08
C SER A 134 -9.25 7.10 26.80
N MET A 135 -8.53 7.25 25.67
CA MET A 135 -7.76 8.47 25.38
C MET A 135 -8.61 9.54 24.72
N VAL A 136 -8.33 10.79 25.06
CA VAL A 136 -8.89 11.96 24.39
C VAL A 136 -8.30 12.08 23.00
N ARG A 137 -9.15 12.42 22.00
CA ARG A 137 -8.76 12.53 20.59
C ARG A 137 -8.12 11.25 20.06
N ARG A 138 -8.60 10.11 20.50
CA ARG A 138 -8.06 8.78 20.17
C ARG A 138 -8.01 8.48 18.67
N GLU A 139 -8.88 9.11 17.88
CA GLU A 139 -8.91 8.99 16.41
C GLU A 139 -7.89 9.87 15.71
N TYR A 140 -7.25 10.81 16.42
CA TYR A 140 -6.31 11.80 15.89
C TYR A 140 -4.86 11.57 16.34
N ARG A 141 -4.58 10.48 17.04
CA ARG A 141 -3.25 10.25 17.66
C ARG A 141 -2.14 10.20 16.62
N LEU A 142 -2.35 9.48 15.52
CA LEU A 142 -1.37 9.42 14.44
C LEU A 142 -1.30 10.73 13.66
N HIS A 143 -2.44 11.37 13.40
CA HIS A 143 -2.50 12.68 12.74
C HIS A 143 -1.73 13.74 13.52
N ASP A 144 -1.93 13.81 14.85
CA ASP A 144 -1.26 14.78 15.70
C ASP A 144 0.27 14.50 15.80
N ALA A 145 0.68 13.22 15.66
CA ALA A 145 2.07 12.82 15.68
C ALA A 145 2.80 13.06 14.36
N LEU A 146 2.13 12.88 13.20
CA LEU A 146 2.64 13.15 11.87
C LEU A 146 2.16 14.52 11.36
N ASN A 147 2.28 15.54 12.19
CA ASN A 147 1.84 16.89 11.88
C ASN A 147 2.64 17.52 10.73
N GLU A 148 2.18 18.70 10.24
CA GLU A 148 2.83 19.40 9.14
C GLU A 148 4.29 19.75 9.46
N ASP A 149 4.60 20.17 10.70
CA ASP A 149 5.97 20.52 11.10
C ASP A 149 6.91 19.31 10.94
N PHE A 150 6.50 18.12 11.39
CA PHE A 150 7.25 16.88 11.22
C PHE A 150 7.46 16.51 9.74
N LEU A 151 6.41 16.63 8.93
CA LEU A 151 6.48 16.29 7.51
C LEU A 151 7.36 17.26 6.73
N GLU A 152 7.27 18.56 7.01
CA GLU A 152 8.08 19.60 6.39
C GLU A 152 9.56 19.51 6.78
N GLU A 153 9.86 19.30 8.08
CA GLU A 153 11.23 19.15 8.56
C GLU A 153 11.94 17.97 7.92
N HIS A 154 11.23 16.85 7.75
CA HIS A 154 11.80 15.65 7.14
C HIS A 154 11.74 15.67 5.61
N GLY A 155 10.86 16.46 4.99
CA GLY A 155 10.72 16.58 3.54
C GLY A 155 10.39 15.27 2.85
N PHE A 156 9.42 14.50 3.38
CA PHE A 156 8.95 13.28 2.74
C PHE A 156 8.15 13.59 1.48
N ASP A 157 8.42 12.85 0.41
CA ASP A 157 7.60 12.88 -0.80
C ASP A 157 6.34 12.00 -0.61
N TYR A 158 6.49 10.86 0.07
CA TYR A 158 5.41 9.90 0.30
C TYR A 158 5.44 9.34 1.73
N VAL A 159 4.27 9.19 2.31
CA VAL A 159 4.05 8.44 3.55
C VAL A 159 3.04 7.33 3.28
N PHE A 160 3.45 6.08 3.42
CA PHE A 160 2.55 4.93 3.34
C PHE A 160 2.24 4.41 4.74
N ILE A 161 0.96 4.26 5.05
CA ILE A 161 0.48 3.72 6.32
C ILE A 161 -0.07 2.32 6.06
N ASP A 162 0.64 1.29 6.53
CA ASP A 162 0.21 -0.11 6.41
C ASP A 162 -0.77 -0.48 7.53
N CYS A 163 -1.95 -0.94 7.16
CA CYS A 163 -3.04 -1.21 8.11
C CYS A 163 -3.21 -2.69 8.39
N PRO A 164 -3.60 -3.06 9.63
CA PRO A 164 -4.04 -4.41 9.95
C PRO A 164 -5.33 -4.77 9.17
N PRO A 165 -5.69 -6.06 9.10
CA PRO A 165 -6.92 -6.51 8.43
C PRO A 165 -8.20 -6.29 9.27
N SER A 166 -8.22 -5.26 10.09
CA SER A 166 -9.35 -4.90 10.97
C SER A 166 -9.78 -3.46 10.72
N LEU A 167 -11.00 -3.11 11.12
CA LEU A 167 -11.50 -1.73 11.16
C LEU A 167 -11.54 -1.20 12.60
N GLY A 168 -10.47 -1.42 13.32
CA GLY A 168 -10.28 -0.91 14.66
C GLY A 168 -9.75 0.53 14.69
N LEU A 169 -9.40 1.00 15.89
CA LEU A 169 -8.89 2.35 16.11
C LEU A 169 -7.57 2.61 15.36
N LEU A 170 -6.75 1.58 15.12
CA LEU A 170 -5.52 1.71 14.33
C LEU A 170 -5.84 2.12 12.89
N THR A 171 -6.78 1.43 12.25
CA THR A 171 -7.19 1.75 10.88
C THR A 171 -7.91 3.10 10.79
N ILE A 172 -8.70 3.47 11.81
CA ILE A 172 -9.33 4.80 11.89
C ILE A 172 -8.25 5.88 11.97
N ASN A 173 -7.21 5.71 12.80
CA ASN A 173 -6.08 6.63 12.88
C ASN A 173 -5.36 6.77 11.53
N ALA A 174 -5.12 5.66 10.84
CA ALA A 174 -4.52 5.67 9.51
C ALA A 174 -5.35 6.50 8.52
N MET A 175 -6.66 6.23 8.43
CA MET A 175 -7.56 6.92 7.50
C MET A 175 -7.79 8.39 7.89
N ASN A 176 -7.72 8.73 9.18
CA ASN A 176 -7.86 10.10 9.64
C ASN A 176 -6.60 10.94 9.36
N THR A 177 -5.45 10.30 9.25
CA THR A 177 -4.17 10.93 8.94
C THR A 177 -3.93 11.05 7.43
N ALA A 178 -4.30 10.02 6.67
CA ALA A 178 -4.07 9.96 5.24
C ALA A 178 -5.07 10.84 4.45
N THR A 179 -4.62 11.39 3.33
CA THR A 179 -5.52 12.02 2.34
C THR A 179 -5.97 11.03 1.28
N GLU A 180 -5.22 9.95 1.09
CA GLU A 180 -5.42 8.98 0.03
C GLU A 180 -5.60 7.56 0.59
N VAL A 181 -6.43 6.77 -0.10
CA VAL A 181 -6.58 5.33 0.17
C VAL A 181 -6.17 4.54 -1.06
N LEU A 182 -5.17 3.69 -0.93
CA LEU A 182 -4.84 2.63 -1.88
C LEU A 182 -5.52 1.34 -1.43
N ILE A 183 -6.36 0.74 -2.27
CA ILE A 183 -7.11 -0.47 -1.97
C ILE A 183 -6.57 -1.65 -2.79
N PRO A 184 -5.78 -2.57 -2.20
CA PRO A 184 -5.46 -3.84 -2.85
C PRO A 184 -6.67 -4.75 -2.85
N ILE A 185 -7.04 -5.28 -4.02
CA ILE A 185 -8.16 -6.20 -4.21
C ILE A 185 -7.66 -7.49 -4.85
N GLN A 186 -7.82 -8.60 -4.17
CA GLN A 186 -7.48 -9.91 -4.72
C GLN A 186 -8.54 -10.35 -5.74
N CYS A 187 -8.09 -10.81 -6.93
CA CYS A 187 -9.00 -11.25 -8.01
C CYS A 187 -9.61 -12.63 -7.72
N GLU A 188 -10.51 -12.69 -6.73
CA GLU A 188 -11.24 -13.89 -6.31
C GLU A 188 -12.73 -13.61 -6.14
N TYR A 189 -13.56 -14.67 -6.07
CA TYR A 189 -15.03 -14.62 -6.09
C TYR A 189 -15.66 -13.60 -5.12
N TYR A 190 -15.10 -13.46 -3.91
CA TYR A 190 -15.62 -12.52 -2.90
C TYR A 190 -14.88 -11.17 -2.89
N ALA A 191 -14.29 -10.77 -4.02
CA ALA A 191 -13.45 -9.57 -4.09
C ALA A 191 -14.20 -8.29 -3.69
N LEU A 192 -15.44 -8.13 -4.12
CA LEU A 192 -16.24 -6.92 -3.91
C LEU A 192 -17.05 -6.91 -2.62
N GLU A 193 -17.32 -8.07 -2.01
CA GLU A 193 -18.15 -8.16 -0.80
C GLU A 193 -17.57 -7.35 0.37
N GLY A 194 -16.26 -7.49 0.64
CA GLY A 194 -15.57 -6.73 1.70
C GLY A 194 -15.31 -5.26 1.34
N VAL A 195 -15.31 -4.93 0.05
CA VAL A 195 -14.99 -3.56 -0.41
C VAL A 195 -16.16 -2.60 -0.14
N GLY A 196 -17.40 -3.04 -0.26
CA GLY A 196 -18.55 -2.22 0.06
C GLY A 196 -18.55 -1.70 1.50
N GLN A 197 -18.19 -2.54 2.46
CA GLN A 197 -18.03 -2.15 3.86
C GLN A 197 -16.88 -1.16 4.04
N LEU A 198 -15.75 -1.39 3.38
CA LEU A 198 -14.60 -0.47 3.42
C LEU A 198 -14.98 0.92 2.89
N LEU A 199 -15.67 0.99 1.75
CA LEU A 199 -16.12 2.26 1.17
C LEU A 199 -17.10 3.00 2.08
N SER A 200 -18.02 2.27 2.74
CA SER A 200 -18.93 2.84 3.73
C SER A 200 -18.18 3.47 4.89
N ASN A 201 -17.11 2.82 5.37
CA ASN A 201 -16.28 3.35 6.45
C ASN A 201 -15.44 4.55 6.00
N ILE A 202 -14.85 4.52 4.80
CA ILE A 202 -14.17 5.69 4.22
C ILE A 202 -15.13 6.88 4.14
N ASN A 203 -16.38 6.67 3.71
CA ASN A 203 -17.38 7.71 3.66
C ASN A 203 -17.73 8.26 5.05
N MET A 204 -17.86 7.40 6.06
CA MET A 204 -18.09 7.84 7.45
C MET A 204 -16.91 8.68 7.98
N ILE A 205 -15.68 8.26 7.73
CA ILE A 205 -14.48 9.01 8.12
C ILE A 205 -14.45 10.35 7.38
N ARG A 206 -14.74 10.37 6.09
CA ARG A 206 -14.79 11.60 5.29
C ARG A 206 -15.83 12.62 5.83
N MET A 207 -16.99 12.15 6.25
CA MET A 207 -18.05 13.01 6.77
C MET A 207 -17.77 13.55 8.17
N HIS A 208 -17.05 12.81 9.02
CA HIS A 208 -16.97 13.12 10.46
C HIS A 208 -15.60 13.43 10.99
N LEU A 209 -14.53 12.96 10.34
CA LEU A 209 -13.15 13.06 10.84
C LEU A 209 -12.22 13.73 9.84
N ASN A 210 -12.16 13.25 8.59
CA ASN A 210 -11.20 13.70 7.58
C ASN A 210 -11.89 13.96 6.23
N PRO A 211 -12.33 15.20 5.95
CA PRO A 211 -13.02 15.53 4.69
C PRO A 211 -12.16 15.35 3.42
N GLN A 212 -10.83 15.28 3.55
CA GLN A 212 -9.92 15.18 2.41
C GLN A 212 -9.71 13.74 1.93
N ILE A 213 -10.05 12.73 2.76
CA ILE A 213 -9.80 11.34 2.41
C ILE A 213 -10.60 10.90 1.18
N HIS A 214 -9.91 10.29 0.24
CA HIS A 214 -10.49 9.74 -0.98
C HIS A 214 -9.76 8.48 -1.45
N VAL A 215 -10.42 7.66 -2.25
CA VAL A 215 -9.76 6.51 -2.90
C VAL A 215 -8.97 7.02 -4.08
N SER A 216 -7.65 6.98 -4.01
CA SER A 216 -6.74 7.41 -5.08
C SER A 216 -6.35 6.29 -6.03
N ALA A 217 -6.30 5.05 -5.52
CA ALA A 217 -5.95 3.90 -6.35
C ALA A 217 -6.59 2.59 -5.86
N VAL A 218 -6.94 1.74 -6.80
CA VAL A 218 -7.30 0.33 -6.58
C VAL A 218 -6.30 -0.53 -7.31
N LEU A 219 -5.63 -1.43 -6.59
CA LEU A 219 -4.62 -2.35 -7.13
C LEU A 219 -5.18 -3.77 -7.16
N LEU A 220 -5.33 -4.33 -8.35
CA LEU A 220 -5.71 -5.74 -8.52
C LEU A 220 -4.52 -6.64 -8.24
N THR A 221 -4.68 -7.55 -7.28
CA THR A 221 -3.62 -8.45 -6.80
C THR A 221 -3.94 -9.91 -7.06
N MET A 222 -2.89 -10.75 -7.06
CA MET A 222 -3.00 -12.21 -7.24
C MET A 222 -3.80 -12.62 -8.48
N TYR A 223 -3.71 -11.82 -9.54
CA TYR A 223 -4.37 -12.10 -10.80
C TYR A 223 -3.80 -13.34 -11.46
N ASP A 224 -4.67 -14.29 -11.81
CA ASP A 224 -4.30 -15.49 -12.56
C ASP A 224 -4.95 -15.46 -13.95
N ALA A 225 -4.17 -15.06 -14.95
CA ALA A 225 -4.62 -14.95 -16.35
C ALA A 225 -5.12 -16.27 -16.97
N ARG A 226 -4.92 -17.41 -16.30
CA ARG A 226 -5.41 -18.71 -16.76
C ARG A 226 -6.88 -18.96 -16.38
N THR A 227 -7.45 -18.11 -15.54
CA THR A 227 -8.81 -18.29 -15.02
C THR A 227 -9.74 -17.20 -15.53
N LYS A 228 -10.89 -17.60 -16.09
CA LYS A 228 -11.97 -16.67 -16.47
C LYS A 228 -12.51 -15.87 -15.28
N LEU A 229 -12.46 -16.48 -14.08
CA LEU A 229 -12.92 -15.81 -12.85
C LEU A 229 -12.08 -14.56 -12.57
N ALA A 230 -10.75 -14.64 -12.66
CA ALA A 230 -9.91 -13.47 -12.40
C ALA A 230 -10.15 -12.34 -13.40
N GLU A 231 -10.40 -12.67 -14.67
CA GLU A 231 -10.76 -11.71 -15.71
C GLU A 231 -12.10 -11.03 -15.41
N GLN A 232 -13.15 -11.83 -15.10
CA GLN A 232 -14.48 -11.31 -14.74
C GLN A 232 -14.43 -10.38 -13.52
N VAL A 233 -13.70 -10.78 -12.47
CA VAL A 233 -13.52 -9.95 -11.27
C VAL A 233 -12.79 -8.65 -11.61
N ALA A 234 -11.73 -8.72 -12.43
CA ALA A 234 -11.00 -7.52 -12.84
C ALA A 234 -11.88 -6.53 -13.62
N ASP A 235 -12.71 -7.03 -14.53
CA ASP A 235 -13.63 -6.22 -15.32
C ASP A 235 -14.74 -5.61 -14.44
N GLU A 236 -15.25 -6.36 -13.47
CA GLU A 236 -16.26 -5.89 -12.51
C GLU A 236 -15.68 -4.79 -11.61
N VAL A 237 -14.47 -4.97 -11.10
CA VAL A 237 -13.77 -3.94 -10.32
C VAL A 237 -13.52 -2.69 -11.16
N ARG A 238 -13.07 -2.83 -12.41
CA ARG A 238 -12.89 -1.69 -13.33
C ARG A 238 -14.20 -0.97 -13.64
N THR A 239 -15.28 -1.72 -13.81
CA THR A 239 -16.61 -1.15 -14.04
C THR A 239 -17.09 -0.34 -12.84
N HIS A 240 -16.84 -0.85 -11.62
CA HIS A 240 -17.27 -0.21 -10.38
C HIS A 240 -16.43 1.01 -9.99
N PHE A 241 -15.11 0.92 -10.11
CA PHE A 241 -14.16 1.94 -9.65
C PHE A 241 -13.66 2.87 -10.76
N GLY A 242 -13.86 2.51 -12.03
CA GLY A 242 -13.44 3.34 -13.15
C GLY A 242 -11.93 3.60 -13.20
N SER A 243 -11.57 4.86 -13.41
CA SER A 243 -10.19 5.30 -13.62
C SER A 243 -9.26 5.23 -12.41
N VAL A 244 -9.77 5.03 -11.20
CA VAL A 244 -8.91 4.84 -10.01
C VAL A 244 -8.28 3.43 -9.97
N VAL A 245 -8.77 2.47 -10.79
CA VAL A 245 -8.11 1.17 -10.91
C VAL A 245 -6.81 1.33 -11.69
N LEU A 246 -5.72 0.81 -11.11
CA LEU A 246 -4.45 0.79 -11.82
C LEU A 246 -4.50 -0.17 -13.01
N ASP A 247 -3.89 0.22 -14.13
CA ASP A 247 -3.81 -0.60 -15.33
C ASP A 247 -2.92 -1.82 -15.09
N ASN A 248 -1.81 -1.60 -14.35
CA ASN A 248 -0.89 -2.64 -13.94
C ASN A 248 -1.48 -3.46 -12.79
N LEU A 249 -1.70 -4.74 -13.03
CA LEU A 249 -2.17 -5.69 -12.03
C LEU A 249 -1.04 -6.62 -11.57
N ILE A 250 -1.13 -7.09 -10.32
CA ILE A 250 -0.11 -7.95 -9.73
C ILE A 250 -0.49 -9.41 -9.97
N PRO A 251 0.33 -10.17 -10.72
CA PRO A 251 0.04 -11.57 -10.99
C PRO A 251 0.24 -12.42 -9.71
N ARG A 252 -0.48 -13.54 -9.64
CA ARG A 252 -0.18 -14.58 -8.64
C ARG A 252 1.25 -15.06 -8.84
N SER A 253 2.11 -14.92 -7.83
CA SER A 253 3.55 -15.20 -7.92
C SER A 253 4.07 -15.81 -6.64
N VAL A 254 4.74 -16.96 -6.76
CA VAL A 254 5.43 -17.61 -5.64
C VAL A 254 6.52 -16.69 -5.08
N LYS A 255 7.25 -15.97 -5.94
CA LYS A 255 8.33 -15.06 -5.53
C LYS A 255 7.84 -13.90 -4.66
N VAL A 256 6.65 -13.38 -4.94
CA VAL A 256 5.99 -12.37 -4.10
C VAL A 256 5.65 -12.93 -2.71
N SER A 257 5.23 -14.19 -2.65
CA SER A 257 4.88 -14.84 -1.39
C SER A 257 6.10 -15.30 -0.58
N GLU A 258 7.23 -15.60 -1.23
CA GLU A 258 8.48 -16.00 -0.58
C GLU A 258 9.24 -14.82 0.03
N ALA A 259 9.26 -13.66 -0.63
CA ALA A 259 10.05 -12.50 -0.27
C ALA A 259 9.89 -12.04 1.21
N PRO A 260 8.66 -12.00 1.80
CA PRO A 260 8.50 -11.66 3.22
C PRO A 260 9.22 -12.61 4.18
N GLY A 261 9.33 -13.89 3.84
CA GLY A 261 10.08 -14.87 4.63
C GLY A 261 11.58 -14.58 4.74
N TYR A 262 12.10 -13.72 3.88
CA TYR A 262 13.49 -13.25 3.88
C TYR A 262 13.62 -11.80 4.38
N GLY A 263 12.55 -11.19 4.84
CA GLY A 263 12.54 -9.79 5.27
C GLY A 263 12.78 -8.82 4.11
N GLN A 264 12.34 -9.15 2.90
CA GLN A 264 12.63 -8.40 1.68
C GLN A 264 11.35 -8.06 0.91
N THR A 265 11.41 -6.99 0.14
CA THR A 265 10.46 -6.74 -0.95
C THR A 265 10.74 -7.73 -2.10
N VAL A 266 9.75 -7.96 -2.97
CA VAL A 266 10.00 -8.83 -4.13
C VAL A 266 11.00 -8.21 -5.11
N LEU A 267 11.12 -6.88 -5.13
CA LEU A 267 12.12 -6.18 -5.95
C LEU A 267 13.54 -6.43 -5.47
N GLN A 268 13.76 -6.64 -4.17
CA GLN A 268 15.05 -7.03 -3.61
C GLN A 268 15.31 -8.53 -3.79
N TYR A 269 14.31 -9.36 -3.48
CA TYR A 269 14.40 -10.81 -3.45
C TYR A 269 14.64 -11.41 -4.84
N ASP A 270 13.81 -11.04 -5.82
CA ASP A 270 13.92 -11.51 -7.21
C ASP A 270 13.50 -10.42 -8.20
N PRO A 271 14.40 -9.44 -8.48
CA PRO A 271 14.09 -8.32 -9.37
C PRO A 271 13.81 -8.73 -10.82
N GLY A 272 14.21 -9.93 -11.25
CA GLY A 272 13.91 -10.48 -12.59
C GLY A 272 12.54 -11.10 -12.70
N SER A 273 11.84 -11.32 -11.61
CA SER A 273 10.54 -11.96 -11.60
C SER A 273 9.43 -11.08 -12.18
N ARG A 274 8.39 -11.73 -12.72
CA ARG A 274 7.20 -11.02 -13.20
C ARG A 274 6.48 -10.26 -12.08
N GLY A 275 6.51 -10.80 -10.85
CA GLY A 275 5.91 -10.15 -9.70
C GLY A 275 6.63 -8.86 -9.30
N ALA A 276 7.97 -8.87 -9.34
CA ALA A 276 8.78 -7.67 -9.08
C ALA A 276 8.51 -6.59 -10.12
N MET A 277 8.50 -6.94 -11.41
CA MET A 277 8.23 -5.98 -12.47
C MET A 277 6.82 -5.41 -12.38
N ALA A 278 5.82 -6.25 -12.07
CA ALA A 278 4.44 -5.80 -11.92
C ALA A 278 4.29 -4.78 -10.76
N TYR A 279 4.93 -5.01 -9.62
CA TYR A 279 4.94 -4.03 -8.53
C TYR A 279 5.69 -2.76 -8.89
N PHE A 280 6.82 -2.88 -9.61
CA PHE A 280 7.57 -1.73 -10.10
C PHE A 280 6.71 -0.87 -11.04
N ASP A 281 6.09 -1.48 -12.05
CA ASP A 281 5.24 -0.78 -13.02
C ASP A 281 4.00 -0.15 -12.38
N ALA A 282 3.36 -0.86 -11.44
CA ALA A 282 2.20 -0.34 -10.70
C ALA A 282 2.57 0.86 -9.82
N ALA A 283 3.74 0.84 -9.16
CA ALA A 283 4.20 1.96 -8.34
C ALA A 283 4.59 3.18 -9.21
N VAL A 284 5.21 2.94 -10.37
CA VAL A 284 5.51 3.99 -11.37
C VAL A 284 4.23 4.63 -11.90
N GLU A 285 3.24 3.82 -12.24
CA GLU A 285 1.92 4.28 -12.67
C GLU A 285 1.25 5.12 -11.58
N PHE A 286 1.25 4.64 -10.33
CA PHE A 286 0.68 5.35 -9.18
C PHE A 286 1.33 6.72 -8.97
N ALA A 287 2.66 6.81 -9.09
CA ALA A 287 3.38 8.07 -8.98
C ALA A 287 3.07 9.02 -10.15
N ALA A 288 3.00 8.51 -11.37
CA ALA A 288 2.71 9.29 -12.57
C ALA A 288 1.28 9.89 -12.60
N ARG A 289 0.33 9.21 -11.96
CA ARG A 289 -1.06 9.72 -11.82
C ARG A 289 -1.16 10.93 -10.87
N GLY A 290 -0.15 11.15 -10.01
CA GLY A 290 -0.14 12.26 -9.05
C GLY A 290 -1.27 12.16 -8.02
N ASP A 291 -1.65 13.30 -7.43
CA ASP A 291 -2.81 13.43 -6.57
C ASP A 291 -4.07 13.38 -7.45
N TYR A 292 -4.51 12.17 -7.78
CA TYR A 292 -5.73 11.99 -8.54
C TYR A 292 -6.93 12.39 -7.69
N LEU A 293 -7.34 13.64 -7.82
CA LEU A 293 -8.67 14.08 -7.39
C LEU A 293 -9.63 13.71 -8.54
N PRO A 294 -10.61 12.81 -8.34
CA PRO A 294 -11.63 12.58 -9.35
C PRO A 294 -12.30 13.91 -9.67
N THR A 295 -12.06 14.45 -10.86
CA THR A 295 -12.82 15.61 -11.36
C THR A 295 -14.28 15.18 -11.48
N GLU A 296 -15.13 15.72 -10.59
CA GLU A 296 -16.57 15.56 -10.62
C GLU A 296 -17.12 14.13 -10.46
N SER A 297 -16.97 13.53 -9.29
CA SER A 297 -18.02 12.66 -8.74
C SER A 297 -18.07 12.81 -7.23
N THR A 298 -18.73 13.86 -6.77
CA THR A 298 -19.25 13.99 -5.41
C THR A 298 -20.47 13.06 -5.17
N ALA A 299 -20.73 12.16 -6.08
CA ALA A 299 -21.67 11.08 -5.81
C ALA A 299 -21.03 10.15 -4.77
N PRO A 300 -21.73 9.82 -3.67
CA PRO A 300 -21.25 8.75 -2.79
C PRO A 300 -21.02 7.53 -3.69
N ILE A 301 -19.82 6.92 -3.62
CA ILE A 301 -19.57 5.66 -4.30
C ILE A 301 -20.66 4.73 -3.78
N GLY A 302 -21.66 4.49 -4.63
CA GLY A 302 -22.91 3.86 -4.22
C GLY A 302 -22.61 2.50 -3.60
N VAL A 303 -23.24 2.22 -2.46
CA VAL A 303 -23.31 0.85 -1.94
C VAL A 303 -23.84 0.00 -3.09
N ALA A 304 -23.00 -0.90 -3.61
CA ALA A 304 -23.39 -1.77 -4.71
C ALA A 304 -24.69 -2.49 -4.33
N PRO A 305 -25.72 -2.48 -5.19
CA PRO A 305 -26.83 -3.37 -5.00
C PRO A 305 -26.29 -4.80 -4.92
N GLU A 306 -26.83 -5.61 -4.02
CA GLU A 306 -26.45 -7.00 -3.82
C GLU A 306 -26.20 -7.70 -5.17
N LEU A 307 -24.94 -7.99 -5.47
CA LEU A 307 -24.55 -8.67 -6.69
C LEU A 307 -25.06 -10.12 -6.61
N ARG A 308 -26.24 -10.34 -7.15
CA ARG A 308 -26.72 -11.68 -7.48
C ARG A 308 -25.99 -12.15 -8.72
N LEU A 309 -24.91 -12.88 -8.55
CA LEU A 309 -24.43 -13.76 -9.59
C LEU A 309 -25.51 -14.81 -9.79
N GLU A 310 -26.29 -14.67 -10.85
CA GLU A 310 -27.19 -15.74 -11.31
C GLU A 310 -26.31 -16.94 -11.64
N ALA A 311 -26.35 -17.93 -10.76
CA ALA A 311 -25.87 -19.26 -11.06
C ALA A 311 -26.75 -19.80 -12.19
N GLU A 312 -26.33 -19.63 -13.44
CA GLU A 312 -26.90 -20.37 -14.55
C GLU A 312 -26.71 -21.86 -14.27
N ARG A 313 -27.83 -22.46 -13.95
CA ARG A 313 -28.00 -23.91 -13.94
C ARG A 313 -27.81 -24.41 -15.37
N SER A 314 -26.84 -25.24 -15.59
CA SER A 314 -26.83 -26.32 -16.58
C SER A 314 -25.89 -27.41 -16.16
#